data_d842dfa49a960ee03c0f51997e77e09d
#
_entry.id   d842dfa49a960ee03c0f51997e77e09d
#
_cell.length_a   1.000
_cell.length_b   1.000
_cell.length_c   1.000
_cell.angle_alpha   90.00
_cell.angle_beta   90.00
_cell.angle_gamma   90.00
#
_symmetry.space_group_name_H-M   'P 1'
#
loop_
_entity.id
_entity.type
_entity.pdbx_description
1 polymer ?
#
loop_
_entity_poly.entity_id
_entity_poly.type
_entity_poly.pdbx_seq_one_letter_code
_entity_poly.pdbx_strand_id
1 'polypeptide(L)'
;MDKTLNNLGLCFKAGKLVHGTDAVIEGIRTKKVLYVFLANDAAENTIKKITDKAKYYSVEINNTYTSDELSAAIGKNGRMALGIIDANFLKILKK
;
A
#
# COMPACT_ATOMS: atom_id res chain seq x y z
N MET A 1 8.06 -16.98 1.17
CA MET A 1 7.29 -15.72 1.16
C MET A 1 6.66 -15.52 -0.21
N ASP A 2 5.48 -14.95 -0.23
CA ASP A 2 4.72 -14.62 -1.42
C ASP A 2 5.54 -13.70 -2.33
N LYS A 3 5.47 -13.92 -3.65
CA LYS A 3 6.21 -13.13 -4.63
C LYS A 3 5.84 -11.65 -4.57
N THR A 4 4.56 -11.34 -4.36
CA THR A 4 4.10 -9.95 -4.22
C THR A 4 4.73 -9.30 -3.01
N LEU A 5 4.78 -10.00 -1.88
CA LEU A 5 5.40 -9.47 -0.65
C LEU A 5 6.89 -9.22 -0.84
N ASN A 6 7.59 -10.13 -1.55
CA ASN A 6 9.00 -9.92 -1.89
C ASN A 6 9.18 -8.66 -2.73
N ASN A 7 8.33 -8.48 -3.72
CA ASN A 7 8.41 -7.30 -4.60
C ASN A 7 8.08 -6.01 -3.86
N LEU A 8 7.21 -6.07 -2.85
CA LEU A 8 6.94 -4.90 -1.99
C LEU A 8 8.21 -4.49 -1.23
N GLY A 9 8.98 -5.46 -0.74
CA GLY A 9 10.24 -5.18 -0.07
C GLY A 9 11.24 -4.51 -1.00
N LEU A 10 11.32 -4.97 -2.24
CA LEU A 10 12.21 -4.36 -3.25
C LEU A 10 11.75 -2.96 -3.60
N CYS A 11 10.44 -2.75 -3.73
CA CYS A 11 9.83 -1.46 -4.01
C CYS A 11 10.19 -0.45 -2.90
N PHE A 12 10.09 -0.88 -1.66
CA PHE A 12 10.45 -0.06 -0.50
C PHE A 12 11.92 0.33 -0.53
N LYS A 13 12.80 -0.64 -0.78
CA LYS A 13 14.25 -0.38 -0.85
C LYS A 13 14.62 0.59 -1.96
N ALA A 14 13.87 0.55 -3.06
CA ALA A 14 14.10 1.45 -4.19
C ALA A 14 13.52 2.85 -3.96
N GLY A 15 12.85 3.07 -2.83
CA GLY A 15 12.23 4.37 -2.53
C GLY A 15 10.98 4.64 -3.36
N LYS A 16 10.31 3.60 -3.86
CA LYS A 16 9.14 3.71 -4.74
C LYS A 16 7.84 3.37 -4.05
N LEU A 17 7.81 3.48 -2.73
CA LEU A 17 6.66 3.11 -1.93
C LEU A 17 6.58 4.05 -0.73
N VAL A 18 5.35 4.48 -0.38
CA VAL A 18 5.08 5.18 0.89
C VAL A 18 4.32 4.23 1.81
N HIS A 19 4.49 4.39 3.11
CA HIS A 19 3.86 3.50 4.07
C HIS A 19 3.26 4.26 5.24
N GLY A 20 2.22 3.67 5.83
CA GLY A 20 1.47 4.28 6.91
C GLY A 20 0.22 4.96 6.40
N THR A 21 -0.82 4.99 7.24
CA THR A 21 -2.14 5.49 6.86
C THR A 21 -2.10 6.92 6.32
N ASP A 22 -1.47 7.82 7.10
CA ASP A 22 -1.46 9.24 6.72
C ASP A 22 -0.66 9.50 5.45
N ALA A 23 0.49 8.84 5.30
CA ALA A 23 1.33 8.99 4.13
C ALA A 23 0.62 8.48 2.87
N VAL A 24 -0.09 7.35 2.99
CA VAL A 24 -0.84 6.79 1.87
C VAL A 24 -2.00 7.71 1.48
N ILE A 25 -2.75 8.22 2.45
CA ILE A 25 -3.85 9.15 2.18
C ILE A 25 -3.34 10.41 1.48
N GLU A 26 -2.25 10.99 1.98
CA GLU A 26 -1.65 12.17 1.36
C GLU A 26 -1.18 11.88 -0.06
N GLY A 27 -0.56 10.71 -0.25
CA GLY A 27 -0.12 10.29 -1.57
C GLY A 27 -1.25 10.09 -2.56
N ILE A 28 -2.39 9.57 -2.10
CA ILE A 28 -3.59 9.44 -2.94
C ILE A 28 -4.11 10.84 -3.32
N ARG A 29 -4.21 11.72 -2.33
CA ARG A 29 -4.72 13.08 -2.51
C ARG A 29 -3.88 13.89 -3.49
N THR A 30 -2.56 13.72 -3.47
CA THR A 30 -1.64 14.43 -4.35
C THR A 30 -1.37 13.70 -5.66
N LYS A 31 -2.07 12.59 -5.89
CA LYS A 31 -1.97 11.78 -7.11
C LYS A 31 -0.60 11.12 -7.31
N LYS A 32 0.17 10.96 -6.25
CA LYS A 32 1.46 10.25 -6.30
C LYS A 32 1.28 8.75 -6.17
N VAL A 33 0.31 8.31 -5.35
CA VAL A 33 0.06 6.90 -5.14
C VAL A 33 -0.81 6.36 -6.26
N LEU A 34 -0.33 5.30 -6.91
CA LEU A 34 -1.00 4.69 -8.06
C LEU A 34 -1.80 3.45 -7.67
N TYR A 35 -1.44 2.83 -6.54
CA TYR A 35 -2.04 1.57 -6.11
C TYR A 35 -1.82 1.42 -4.61
N VAL A 36 -2.78 0.84 -3.90
CA VAL A 36 -2.72 0.72 -2.44
C VAL A 36 -2.82 -0.74 -2.01
N PHE A 37 -1.96 -1.14 -1.08
CA PHE A 37 -2.11 -2.39 -0.33
C PHE A 37 -2.64 -2.00 1.05
N LEU A 38 -3.86 -2.41 1.36
CA LEU A 38 -4.53 -2.10 2.62
C LEU A 38 -4.66 -3.37 3.44
N ALA A 39 -4.19 -3.34 4.67
CA ALA A 39 -4.29 -4.50 5.56
C ALA A 39 -5.76 -4.86 5.80
N ASN A 40 -6.08 -6.14 5.63
CA ASN A 40 -7.46 -6.60 5.81
C ASN A 40 -7.89 -6.66 7.27
N ASP A 41 -6.93 -6.58 8.20
CA ASP A 41 -7.18 -6.55 9.64
C ASP A 41 -7.00 -5.14 10.24
N ALA A 42 -6.95 -4.12 9.41
CA ALA A 42 -6.85 -2.74 9.88
C ALA A 42 -8.15 -2.32 10.58
N ALA A 43 -8.05 -1.31 11.44
CA ALA A 43 -9.22 -0.76 12.12
C ALA A 43 -10.25 -0.26 11.10
N GLU A 44 -11.52 -0.37 11.45
CA GLU A 44 -12.62 0.01 10.56
C GLU A 44 -12.49 1.44 10.06
N ASN A 45 -12.11 2.37 10.94
CA ASN A 45 -11.90 3.77 10.57
C ASN A 45 -10.80 3.94 9.53
N THR A 46 -9.71 3.17 9.67
CA THR A 46 -8.59 3.21 8.73
C THR A 46 -9.02 2.71 7.36
N ILE A 47 -9.73 1.57 7.35
CA ILE A 47 -10.24 0.99 6.11
C ILE A 47 -11.15 2.00 5.40
N LYS A 48 -12.06 2.61 6.15
CA LYS A 48 -13.00 3.58 5.58
C LYS A 48 -12.29 4.80 5.01
N LYS A 49 -11.36 5.39 5.76
CA LYS A 49 -10.63 6.58 5.31
C LYS A 49 -9.89 6.33 3.99
N ILE A 50 -9.16 5.22 3.94
CA ILE A 50 -8.37 4.89 2.75
C ILE A 50 -9.27 4.53 1.58
N THR A 51 -10.31 3.72 1.83
CA THR A 51 -11.23 3.29 0.79
C THR A 51 -11.97 4.48 0.17
N ASP A 52 -12.47 5.39 1.01
CA ASP A 52 -13.17 6.58 0.52
C ASP A 52 -12.27 7.45 -0.34
N LYS A 53 -11.04 7.67 0.12
CA LYS A 53 -10.08 8.50 -0.61
C LYS A 53 -9.68 7.85 -1.93
N ALA A 54 -9.38 6.55 -1.88
CA ALA A 54 -8.99 5.80 -3.08
C ALA A 54 -10.12 5.79 -4.11
N LYS A 55 -11.37 5.62 -3.65
CA LYS A 55 -12.54 5.62 -4.53
C LYS A 55 -12.70 6.99 -5.20
N TYR A 56 -12.54 8.06 -4.44
CA TYR A 56 -12.66 9.42 -4.96
C TYR A 56 -11.64 9.69 -6.09
N TYR A 57 -10.43 9.22 -5.91
CA TYR A 57 -9.34 9.45 -6.87
C TYR A 57 -9.13 8.29 -7.84
N SER A 58 -10.01 7.29 -7.83
CA SER A 58 -9.95 6.12 -8.71
C SER A 58 -8.66 5.32 -8.57
N VAL A 59 -8.20 5.15 -7.32
CA VAL A 59 -7.02 4.34 -7.02
C VAL A 59 -7.48 2.95 -6.57
N GLU A 60 -6.88 1.93 -7.15
CA GLU A 60 -7.20 0.54 -6.86
C GLU A 60 -6.61 0.11 -5.52
N ILE A 61 -7.33 -0.74 -4.78
CA ILE A 61 -6.88 -1.26 -3.48
C ILE A 61 -6.80 -2.78 -3.52
N ASN A 62 -5.70 -3.32 -2.97
CA ASN A 62 -5.55 -4.75 -2.73
C ASN A 62 -5.62 -4.97 -1.22
N ASN A 63 -6.57 -5.78 -0.76
CA ASN A 63 -6.74 -6.08 0.67
C ASN A 63 -6.55 -7.57 0.98
N THR A 64 -5.64 -8.20 0.26
CA THR A 64 -5.36 -9.64 0.41
C THR A 64 -4.53 -9.95 1.66
N TYR A 65 -3.70 -9.02 2.12
CA TYR A 65 -2.70 -9.25 3.16
C TYR A 65 -3.06 -8.63 4.50
N THR A 66 -2.52 -9.22 5.57
CA THR A 66 -2.67 -8.67 6.93
C THR A 66 -1.63 -7.57 7.16
N SER A 67 -1.82 -6.80 8.24
CA SER A 67 -0.86 -5.77 8.63
C SER A 67 0.51 -6.38 8.94
N ASP A 68 0.54 -7.56 9.57
CA ASP A 68 1.81 -8.23 9.87
C ASP A 68 2.55 -8.61 8.59
N GLU A 69 1.83 -9.13 7.60
CA GLU A 69 2.43 -9.49 6.32
C GLU A 69 3.00 -8.28 5.58
N LEU A 70 2.22 -7.21 5.51
CA LEU A 70 2.66 -5.99 4.84
C LEU A 70 3.84 -5.35 5.56
N SER A 71 3.77 -5.28 6.88
CA SER A 71 4.83 -4.68 7.68
C SER A 71 6.14 -5.48 7.56
N ALA A 72 6.04 -6.80 7.64
CA ALA A 72 7.21 -7.68 7.52
C ALA A 72 7.87 -7.55 6.14
N ALA A 73 7.05 -7.38 5.08
CA ALA A 73 7.56 -7.26 3.72
C ALA A 73 8.52 -6.08 3.55
N ILE A 74 8.30 -5.00 4.29
CA ILE A 74 9.15 -3.82 4.22
C ILE A 74 10.04 -3.64 5.45
N GLY A 75 10.07 -4.63 6.34
CA GLY A 75 10.93 -4.59 7.53
C GLY A 75 10.51 -3.58 8.57
N LYS A 76 9.21 -3.27 8.65
CA LYS A 76 8.65 -2.34 9.62
C LYS A 76 7.63 -3.03 10.51
N ASN A 77 7.08 -2.30 11.46
CA ASN A 77 6.02 -2.80 12.36
C ASN A 77 4.82 -1.89 12.27
N GLY A 78 3.62 -2.47 12.44
CA GLY A 78 2.39 -1.69 12.59
C GLY A 78 1.97 -0.87 11.38
N ARG A 79 2.32 -1.30 10.19
CA ARG A 79 1.93 -0.59 8.97
C ARG A 79 0.63 -1.18 8.41
N MET A 80 -0.41 -0.37 8.33
CA MET A 80 -1.74 -0.79 7.87
C MET A 80 -1.94 -0.56 6.37
N ALA A 81 -1.13 0.28 5.76
CA ALA A 81 -1.28 0.62 4.34
C ALA A 81 0.06 0.91 3.69
N LEU A 82 0.19 0.48 2.44
CA LEU A 82 1.35 0.77 1.61
C LEU A 82 0.84 1.37 0.30
N GLY A 83 1.50 2.41 -0.19
CA GLY A 83 1.13 3.05 -1.45
C GLY A 83 2.27 2.97 -2.44
N ILE A 84 1.98 2.49 -3.65
CA ILE A 84 2.99 2.36 -4.71
C ILE A 84 3.00 3.64 -5.52
N ILE A 85 4.19 4.23 -5.68
CA ILE A 85 4.35 5.52 -6.36
C ILE A 85 5.14 5.42 -7.67
N ASP A 86 5.38 4.20 -8.15
CA ASP A 86 6.15 3.97 -9.37
C ASP A 86 5.41 3.02 -10.31
N ALA A 87 5.18 3.45 -11.55
CA ALA A 87 4.42 2.68 -12.52
C ALA A 87 5.13 1.38 -12.91
N ASN A 88 6.45 1.35 -12.92
CA ASN A 88 7.20 0.15 -13.27
C ASN A 88 7.05 -0.92 -12.22
N PHE A 89 7.14 -0.56 -10.93
CA PHE A 89 6.90 -1.50 -9.85
C PHE A 89 5.45 -1.96 -9.83
N LEU A 90 4.53 -1.07 -10.17
CA LEU A 90 3.12 -1.42 -10.24
C LEU A 90 2.88 -2.55 -11.25
N LYS A 91 3.51 -2.51 -12.40
CA LYS A 91 3.40 -3.57 -13.42
C LYS A 91 3.87 -4.91 -12.86
N ILE A 92 4.95 -4.90 -12.10
CA ILE A 92 5.49 -6.11 -11.48
C ILE A 92 4.53 -6.65 -10.42
N LEU A 93 3.98 -5.77 -9.61
CA LEU A 93 3.09 -6.16 -8.50
C LEU A 93 1.72 -6.65 -8.95
N LYS A 94 1.26 -6.19 -10.09
CA LYS A 94 -0.08 -6.56 -10.63
C LYS A 94 -0.07 -7.78 -11.52
N LYS A 95 1.06 -8.39 -11.73
CA LYS A 95 1.14 -9.60 -12.57
C LYS A 95 0.45 -10.80 -11.95
#